data_1bf86ef8fa2b9323ea257029bc9bd6c7
#
_entry.id   1bf86ef8fa2b9323ea257029bc9bd6c7
#
_cell.length_a   1.000
_cell.length_b   1.000
_cell.length_c   1.000
_cell.angle_alpha   90.00
_cell.angle_beta   90.00
_cell.angle_gamma   90.00
#
_symmetry.space_group_name_H-M   'P 1'
#
loop_
_entity.id
_entity.type
_entity.pdbx_description
1 polymer ?
#
loop_
_entity_poly.entity_id
_entity_poly.type
_entity_poly.pdbx_seq_one_letter_code
_entity_poly.pdbx_strand_id
1 'polypeptide(L)'
;MDIALYHPEHGYYRRGRNVFGRDGDFYTAEQIQPVFGILVRALVASLWRQMNEPADFQVVELGAGRAEMAEAFASFPYVPVDWSRQVLPDRFQGVVFANEFFDALPVHVLRRRNGSYNEMLVTH
;
A
#
# COMPACT_ATOMS: atom_id res chain seq x y z
N MET A 1 -15.20 -5.30 8.78
CA MET A 1 -13.99 -4.46 8.70
C MET A 1 -14.20 -3.20 7.86
N ASP A 2 -14.87 -3.26 6.73
CA ASP A 2 -15.04 -2.11 5.83
C ASP A 2 -15.57 -0.85 6.55
N ILE A 3 -16.66 -0.96 7.28
CA ILE A 3 -17.23 0.16 8.08
C ILE A 3 -16.21 0.73 9.07
N ALA A 4 -15.47 -0.13 9.78
CA ALA A 4 -14.50 0.34 10.77
C ALA A 4 -13.31 1.09 10.14
N LEU A 5 -12.89 0.69 8.96
CA LEU A 5 -11.74 1.27 8.28
C LEU A 5 -12.13 2.47 7.39
N TYR A 6 -13.26 2.38 6.67
CA TYR A 6 -13.56 3.27 5.55
C TYR A 6 -14.92 3.98 5.62
N HIS A 7 -15.68 3.89 6.73
CA HIS A 7 -16.92 4.67 6.87
C HIS A 7 -16.63 6.17 6.64
N PRO A 8 -17.46 6.89 5.83
CA PRO A 8 -17.17 8.27 5.45
C PRO A 8 -16.86 9.23 6.61
N GLU A 9 -17.55 9.08 7.74
CA GLU A 9 -17.41 9.96 8.90
C GLU A 9 -16.61 9.34 10.05
N HIS A 10 -16.67 8.00 10.23
CA HIS A 10 -16.16 7.32 11.41
C HIS A 10 -15.05 6.32 11.11
N GLY A 11 -14.80 6.02 9.83
CA GLY A 11 -13.76 5.07 9.42
C GLY A 11 -12.37 5.50 9.81
N TYR A 12 -11.57 4.56 10.26
CA TYR A 12 -10.22 4.82 10.77
C TYR A 12 -9.38 5.67 9.81
N TYR A 13 -9.37 5.33 8.51
CA TYR A 13 -8.63 6.08 7.50
C TYR A 13 -9.36 7.33 6.95
N ARG A 14 -10.61 7.58 7.38
CA ARG A 14 -11.44 8.69 6.89
C ARG A 14 -11.57 9.86 7.88
N ARG A 15 -11.15 9.70 9.11
CA ARG A 15 -11.37 10.68 10.20
C ARG A 15 -10.66 12.02 10.04
N GLY A 16 -9.94 12.28 8.96
CA GLY A 16 -9.13 13.50 8.81
C GLY A 16 -7.97 13.62 9.79
N ARG A 17 -7.76 12.60 10.64
CA ARG A 17 -6.64 12.50 11.56
C ARG A 17 -5.44 11.87 10.86
N ASN A 18 -4.26 12.42 11.09
CA ASN A 18 -3.03 11.80 10.62
C ASN A 18 -2.79 10.50 11.42
N VAL A 19 -2.85 9.35 10.74
CA VAL A 19 -2.61 8.03 11.36
C VAL A 19 -1.14 7.63 11.34
N PHE A 20 -0.30 8.35 10.56
CA PHE A 20 1.11 8.04 10.34
C PHE A 20 2.03 9.04 11.03
N GLY A 21 3.21 8.57 11.49
CA GLY A 21 4.28 9.39 12.01
C GLY A 21 4.16 9.73 13.47
N ARG A 22 4.97 10.71 13.93
CA ARG A 22 5.20 11.02 15.35
C ARG A 22 3.93 11.32 16.16
N ASP A 23 2.95 11.94 15.53
CA ASP A 23 1.65 12.28 16.13
C ASP A 23 0.53 11.34 15.65
N GLY A 24 0.88 10.26 14.97
CA GLY A 24 -0.01 9.22 14.48
C GLY A 24 -0.05 7.98 15.37
N ASP A 25 -0.80 6.99 14.92
CA ASP A 25 -0.99 5.74 15.66
C ASP A 25 0.15 4.74 15.40
N PHE A 26 0.88 4.85 14.26
CA PHE A 26 2.01 3.98 13.91
C PHE A 26 3.00 4.64 12.94
N TYR A 27 4.18 4.03 12.86
CA TYR A 27 5.23 4.39 11.90
C TYR A 27 5.37 3.29 10.86
N THR A 28 5.60 3.71 9.60
CA THR A 28 6.04 2.78 8.55
C THR A 28 7.56 2.72 8.47
N ALA A 29 8.10 1.70 7.80
CA ALA A 29 9.54 1.50 7.69
C ALA A 29 10.24 2.68 6.99
N GLU A 30 9.59 3.31 6.03
CA GLU A 30 10.06 4.49 5.29
C GLU A 30 10.27 5.71 6.19
N GLN A 31 9.39 5.86 7.20
CA GLN A 31 9.44 6.99 8.13
C GLN A 31 10.54 6.85 9.19
N ILE A 32 10.93 5.60 9.48
CA ILE A 32 11.90 5.31 10.53
C ILE A 32 13.33 5.45 10.02
N GLN A 33 13.62 4.95 8.81
CA GLN A 33 14.99 4.90 8.30
C GLN A 33 15.08 5.09 6.78
N PRO A 34 15.88 6.06 6.30
CA PRO A 34 16.14 6.23 4.86
C PRO A 34 16.74 4.98 4.18
N VAL A 35 17.38 4.09 4.95
CA VAL A 35 17.98 2.85 4.43
C VAL A 35 16.95 1.94 3.78
N PHE A 36 15.71 1.94 4.25
CA PHE A 36 14.64 1.15 3.64
C PHE A 36 14.42 1.59 2.18
N GLY A 37 14.22 2.88 1.93
CA GLY A 37 14.06 3.42 0.59
C GLY A 37 15.27 3.16 -0.31
N ILE A 38 16.50 3.22 0.23
CA ILE A 38 17.74 2.91 -0.51
C ILE A 38 17.75 1.46 -0.96
N LEU A 39 17.39 0.52 -0.09
CA LEU A 39 17.38 -0.92 -0.40
C LEU A 39 16.30 -1.25 -1.42
N VAL A 40 15.08 -0.71 -1.25
CA VAL A 40 13.98 -0.94 -2.19
C VAL A 40 14.31 -0.35 -3.56
N ARG A 41 14.87 0.85 -3.63
CA ARG A 41 15.35 1.44 -4.88
C ARG A 41 16.39 0.56 -5.58
N ALA A 42 17.35 0.02 -4.83
CA ALA A 42 18.37 -0.87 -5.39
C ALA A 42 17.75 -2.14 -5.99
N LEU A 43 16.74 -2.72 -5.30
CA LEU A 43 15.98 -3.86 -5.81
C LEU A 43 15.23 -3.50 -7.10
N VAL A 44 14.49 -2.41 -7.12
CA VAL A 44 13.74 -1.93 -8.30
C VAL A 44 14.67 -1.70 -9.48
N ALA A 45 15.83 -1.06 -9.26
CA ALA A 45 16.84 -0.86 -10.30
C ALA A 45 17.43 -2.18 -10.81
N SER A 46 17.56 -3.19 -9.95
CA SER A 46 17.97 -4.53 -10.37
C SER A 46 16.91 -5.21 -11.25
N LEU A 47 15.65 -5.12 -10.87
CA LEU A 47 14.53 -5.67 -11.66
C LEU A 47 14.41 -4.98 -13.02
N TRP A 48 14.53 -3.67 -13.07
CA TRP A 48 14.54 -2.90 -14.32
C TRP A 48 15.63 -3.38 -15.27
N ARG A 49 16.88 -3.58 -14.79
CA ARG A 49 17.96 -4.16 -15.60
C ARG A 49 17.65 -5.57 -16.07
N GLN A 50 17.08 -6.43 -15.21
CA GLN A 50 16.68 -7.79 -15.58
C GLN A 50 15.58 -7.83 -16.65
N MET A 51 14.79 -6.78 -16.75
CA MET A 51 13.77 -6.59 -17.78
C MET A 51 14.34 -5.97 -19.08
N ASN A 52 15.64 -5.84 -19.22
CA ASN A 52 16.34 -5.19 -20.32
C ASN A 52 16.05 -3.66 -20.43
N GLU A 53 15.92 -3.00 -19.29
CA GLU A 53 15.85 -1.54 -19.17
C GLU A 53 14.75 -0.90 -20.03
N PRO A 54 13.49 -1.34 -19.92
CA PRO A 54 12.42 -0.79 -20.75
C PRO A 54 12.23 0.70 -20.50
N ALA A 55 12.03 1.47 -21.58
CA ALA A 55 11.90 2.93 -21.51
C ALA A 55 10.59 3.40 -20.84
N ASP A 56 9.55 2.56 -20.89
CA ASP A 56 8.22 2.79 -20.30
C ASP A 56 8.03 2.16 -18.91
N PHE A 57 9.15 1.81 -18.26
CA PHE A 57 9.13 1.22 -16.91
C PHE A 57 8.51 2.18 -15.90
N GLN A 58 7.62 1.66 -15.07
CA GLN A 58 6.97 2.40 -13.99
C GLN A 58 7.06 1.65 -12.65
N VAL A 59 7.06 2.41 -11.57
CA VAL A 59 6.87 1.88 -10.21
C VAL A 59 5.50 2.28 -9.72
N VAL A 60 4.63 1.33 -9.51
CA VAL A 60 3.29 1.53 -8.96
C VAL A 60 3.32 1.13 -7.48
N GLU A 61 3.02 2.07 -6.59
CA GLU A 61 2.93 1.80 -5.16
C GLU A 61 1.46 1.71 -4.73
N LEU A 62 1.08 0.57 -4.14
CA LEU A 62 -0.25 0.37 -3.56
C LEU A 62 -0.24 0.75 -2.08
N GLY A 63 -1.24 1.51 -1.66
CA GLY A 63 -1.32 2.00 -0.28
C GLY A 63 -0.28 3.09 0.01
N ALA A 64 0.02 3.93 -0.98
CA ALA A 64 1.11 4.91 -0.91
C ALA A 64 0.96 5.96 0.21
N GLY A 65 -0.20 6.07 0.85
CA GLY A 65 -0.43 7.01 1.94
C GLY A 65 -0.02 8.44 1.57
N ARG A 66 1.04 8.95 2.19
CA ARG A 66 1.61 10.27 1.89
C ARG A 66 2.67 10.26 0.78
N ALA A 67 2.90 9.10 0.16
CA ALA A 67 3.91 8.86 -0.87
C ALA A 67 5.34 9.10 -0.37
N GLU A 68 5.66 8.61 0.83
CA GLU A 68 6.99 8.75 1.42
C GLU A 68 8.09 8.08 0.59
N MET A 69 7.76 7.09 -0.22
CA MET A 69 8.70 6.43 -1.15
C MET A 69 9.01 7.23 -2.42
N ALA A 70 8.37 8.39 -2.65
CA ALA A 70 8.56 9.18 -3.87
C ALA A 70 10.03 9.55 -4.12
N GLU A 71 10.79 9.90 -3.08
CA GLU A 71 12.22 10.21 -3.19
C GLU A 71 13.03 8.97 -3.59
N ALA A 72 12.73 7.82 -2.98
CA ALA A 72 13.40 6.56 -3.32
C ALA A 72 13.18 6.16 -4.77
N PHE A 73 12.00 6.43 -5.33
CA PHE A 73 11.64 6.09 -6.70
C PHE A 73 11.87 7.22 -7.72
N ALA A 74 12.48 8.34 -7.34
CA ALA A 74 12.66 9.54 -8.19
C ALA A 74 13.38 9.26 -9.54
N SER A 75 14.11 8.15 -9.66
CA SER A 75 14.77 7.73 -10.92
C SER A 75 13.82 7.02 -11.91
N PHE A 76 12.58 6.76 -11.52
CA PHE A 76 11.58 6.05 -12.32
C PHE A 76 10.25 6.83 -12.33
N PRO A 77 9.44 6.73 -13.40
CA PRO A 77 8.05 7.13 -13.35
C PRO A 77 7.34 6.43 -12.18
N TYR A 78 6.84 7.23 -11.23
CA TYR A 78 6.25 6.73 -9.99
C TYR A 78 4.77 7.04 -9.92
N VAL A 79 3.96 6.03 -9.63
CA VAL A 79 2.50 6.09 -9.57
C VAL A 79 2.03 5.69 -8.17
N PRO A 80 1.85 6.66 -7.25
CA PRO A 80 1.28 6.39 -5.93
C PRO A 80 -0.22 6.15 -6.02
N VAL A 81 -0.66 4.96 -5.67
CA VAL A 81 -2.08 4.55 -5.65
C VAL A 81 -2.54 4.43 -4.20
N ASP A 82 -3.60 5.15 -3.87
CA ASP A 82 -4.26 5.09 -2.57
C ASP A 82 -5.78 5.31 -2.78
N TRP A 83 -6.59 5.05 -1.75
CA TRP A 83 -8.04 5.22 -1.82
C TRP A 83 -8.47 6.63 -2.26
N SER A 84 -7.65 7.65 -2.03
CA SER A 84 -7.91 9.06 -2.37
C SER A 84 -7.12 9.56 -3.57
N ARG A 85 -6.23 8.76 -4.12
CA ARG A 85 -5.28 9.14 -5.19
C ARG A 85 -5.26 8.08 -6.26
N GLN A 86 -5.06 8.51 -7.46
CA GLN A 86 -4.83 7.76 -8.70
C GLN A 86 -5.44 6.35 -8.76
N VAL A 87 -6.03 6.07 -9.88
CA VAL A 87 -6.48 4.72 -10.24
C VAL A 87 -5.27 3.93 -10.71
N LEU A 88 -5.25 2.64 -10.40
CA LEU A 88 -4.27 1.71 -10.94
C LEU A 88 -4.27 1.81 -12.48
N PRO A 89 -3.11 1.98 -13.14
CA PRO A 89 -3.05 2.02 -14.59
C PRO A 89 -3.52 0.70 -15.19
N ASP A 90 -4.33 0.77 -16.26
CA ASP A 90 -4.87 -0.42 -16.94
C ASP A 90 -3.77 -1.32 -17.51
N ARG A 91 -2.68 -0.71 -17.95
CA ARG A 91 -1.49 -1.40 -18.47
C ARG A 91 -0.25 -0.61 -18.13
N PHE A 92 0.80 -1.32 -17.73
CA PHE A 92 2.14 -0.77 -17.55
C PHE A 92 3.17 -1.88 -17.59
N GLN A 93 4.41 -1.52 -17.82
CA GLN A 93 5.56 -2.39 -17.65
C GLN A 93 6.36 -1.89 -16.45
N GLY A 94 6.64 -2.76 -15.47
CA GLY A 94 7.33 -2.29 -14.29
C GLY A 94 7.10 -3.14 -13.05
N VAL A 95 7.15 -2.50 -11.91
CA VAL A 95 7.05 -3.11 -10.59
C VAL A 95 5.83 -2.59 -9.84
N VAL A 96 5.09 -3.48 -9.22
CA VAL A 96 4.12 -3.13 -8.17
C VAL A 96 4.80 -3.31 -6.83
N PHE A 97 4.87 -2.24 -6.07
CA PHE A 97 5.37 -2.21 -4.70
C PHE A 97 4.19 -2.03 -3.75
N ALA A 98 4.17 -2.78 -2.66
CA ALA A 98 3.18 -2.67 -1.61
C ALA A 98 3.84 -2.97 -0.27
N ASN A 99 3.88 -1.99 0.62
CA ASN A 99 4.37 -2.13 1.98
C ASN A 99 3.23 -1.89 2.97
N GLU A 100 2.98 -2.83 3.89
CA GLU A 100 1.91 -2.72 4.90
C GLU A 100 0.55 -2.33 4.29
N PHE A 101 0.22 -2.88 3.11
CA PHE A 101 -0.99 -2.55 2.36
C PHE A 101 -2.14 -3.53 2.62
N PHE A 102 -1.84 -4.84 2.60
CA PHE A 102 -2.89 -5.87 2.65
C PHE A 102 -3.56 -5.97 4.02
N ASP A 103 -2.87 -5.63 5.08
CA ASP A 103 -3.39 -5.58 6.45
C ASP A 103 -4.40 -4.44 6.66
N ALA A 104 -4.34 -3.39 5.83
CA ALA A 104 -5.31 -2.28 5.82
C ALA A 104 -6.57 -2.58 4.99
N LEU A 105 -6.61 -3.68 4.25
CA LEU A 105 -7.78 -4.02 3.44
C LEU A 105 -8.90 -4.67 4.26
N PRO A 106 -10.18 -4.36 3.97
CA PRO A 106 -11.29 -5.05 4.60
C PRO A 106 -11.33 -6.52 4.15
N VAL A 107 -11.42 -7.43 5.11
CA VAL A 107 -11.43 -8.87 4.86
C VAL A 107 -12.70 -9.52 5.40
N HIS A 108 -13.10 -10.65 4.77
CA HIS A 108 -14.09 -11.56 5.30
C HIS A 108 -13.38 -12.68 6.08
N VAL A 109 -13.70 -12.80 7.35
CA VAL A 109 -13.13 -13.86 8.19
C VAL A 109 -14.01 -15.10 8.06
N LEU A 110 -13.46 -16.16 7.49
CA LEU A 110 -14.19 -17.41 7.27
C LEU A 110 -13.76 -18.48 8.29
N ARG A 111 -14.73 -19.14 8.91
CA ARG A 111 -14.51 -20.30 9.78
C ARG A 111 -15.03 -21.56 9.11
N ARG A 112 -14.17 -22.58 8.99
CA ARG A 112 -14.58 -23.91 8.54
C ARG A 112 -15.19 -24.70 9.71
N ARG A 113 -16.40 -25.20 9.53
CA ARG A 113 -17.08 -26.09 10.49
C ARG A 113 -17.87 -27.16 9.73
N ASN A 114 -17.67 -28.42 10.08
CA ASN A 114 -18.38 -29.57 9.47
C ASN A 114 -18.36 -29.61 7.93
N GLY A 115 -17.20 -29.26 7.33
CA GLY A 115 -17.02 -29.24 5.88
C GLY A 115 -17.53 -27.99 5.16
N SER A 116 -18.25 -27.09 5.85
CA SER A 116 -18.76 -25.83 5.31
C SER A 116 -17.99 -24.63 5.84
N TYR A 117 -17.96 -23.54 5.05
CA TYR A 117 -17.41 -22.26 5.45
C TYR A 117 -18.52 -21.32 5.90
N ASN A 118 -18.34 -20.68 7.04
CA ASN A 118 -19.26 -19.68 7.58
C ASN A 118 -18.50 -18.38 7.81
N GLU A 119 -19.10 -17.26 7.44
CA GLU A 119 -18.54 -15.94 7.71
C GLU A 119 -18.72 -15.59 9.18
N MET A 120 -17.64 -15.06 9.77
CA MET A 120 -17.65 -14.56 11.16
C MET A 120 -18.07 -13.11 11.15
N LEU A 121 -19.19 -12.81 11.80
CA LEU A 121 -19.69 -11.45 11.96
C LEU A 121 -19.52 -10.98 13.40
N VAL A 122 -19.34 -9.67 13.58
CA VAL A 122 -19.39 -9.03 14.89
C VAL A 122 -20.86 -8.70 15.19
N THR A 123 -21.35 -9.15 16.34
CA THR A 123 -22.69 -8.82 16.84
C THR A 123 -22.56 -7.97 18.11
N HIS A 124 -23.61 -7.21 18.39
CA HIS A 124 -23.73 -6.50 19.67
C HIS A 124 -23.96 -7.45 20.83
#